data_8fadcda204b73dbd1e10c8f04f5f0804
#
_entry.id   8fadcda204b73dbd1e10c8f04f5f0804
#
_cell.length_a   1.000
_cell.length_b   1.000
_cell.length_c   1.000
_cell.angle_alpha   90.00
_cell.angle_beta   90.00
_cell.angle_gamma   90.00
#
_symmetry.space_group_name_H-M   'P 1'
#
loop_
_entity.id
_entity.type
_entity.pdbx_description
1 polymer ?
#
loop_
_entity_poly.entity_id
_entity_poly.type
_entity_poly.pdbx_seq_one_letter_code
_entity_poly.pdbx_strand_id
1 'polypeptide(L)'
;MGRFRFLKSLEIIPQKSILSFSSNSLKSTTIFIAKGQTLILNSTPSSKISPWSLRNHLNSYRSVHVTSDETQVSIDIEKKDPPNAQIERICKIVLTNTANVESSLDVASIEVSPTLVLEVLKRLSNAGVLALSFFRWAEKQKGFKYSTESYNALIESLGKVKQFKLIWDLVSEMKRKRLLTNDTFALISRRYARARRVNEAIDAFEKMDKFGLKQELPDFNRLIDTLCKSRHVERAQEVFDKMKKRRFDPDIKSYTILLEGWGQQKNLLSMNEVYREMKDDGFEPDVVSYGIMISAHCSAKRYDEAVELFREMEATNCKPSPHIFCTLINGLGSEKRLSEALQFFRQSKKRGFEPEAPTYNAVVGAYCWSMRINDAYRMMDEMRKCGIGPNSRTYDIVLHHLIKAGRTEEAYSVFKRMSRKPGTEPTVSTYEIVVRMFCYNAQVDMAMRIWDEMKARGVLPVMHMYSTLINSLCHEDKLDDACKYFQEMLDIGIRPPGQLFSNLKQALRDEGMEETAVVLAQKIDKLRKTPLVDRGQ
;
A
#
# COMPACT_ATOMS: atom_id res chain seq x y z
N MET A 1 13.61 -26.16 17.64
CA MET A 1 14.60 -26.91 16.83
C MET A 1 13.97 -27.95 15.89
N GLY A 2 12.81 -27.68 15.28
CA GLY A 2 12.06 -28.64 14.47
C GLY A 2 11.84 -28.28 12.99
N ARG A 3 12.35 -27.15 12.51
CA ARG A 3 12.06 -26.66 11.14
C ARG A 3 13.19 -26.89 10.10
N PHE A 4 14.38 -27.31 10.51
CA PHE A 4 15.53 -27.48 9.59
C PHE A 4 15.82 -28.92 9.17
N ARG A 5 15.11 -29.93 9.69
CA ARG A 5 15.33 -31.34 9.28
C ARG A 5 14.56 -31.79 8.03
N PHE A 6 13.62 -30.98 7.52
CA PHE A 6 12.81 -31.35 6.35
C PHE A 6 13.44 -31.02 4.97
N LEU A 7 14.55 -30.28 4.95
CA LEU A 7 15.21 -29.88 3.70
C LEU A 7 16.27 -30.88 3.20
N LYS A 8 16.56 -31.95 3.95
CA LYS A 8 17.61 -32.93 3.59
C LYS A 8 17.19 -34.01 2.57
N SER A 9 15.91 -34.08 2.17
CA SER A 9 15.40 -35.04 1.19
C SER A 9 14.97 -34.42 -0.15
N LEU A 10 15.45 -33.22 -0.47
CA LEU A 10 15.20 -32.55 -1.74
C LEU A 10 16.45 -32.67 -2.61
N GLU A 11 16.41 -33.54 -3.61
CA GLU A 11 17.47 -33.61 -4.64
C GLU A 11 17.02 -32.78 -5.85
N ILE A 12 17.90 -31.86 -6.28
CA ILE A 12 17.71 -31.03 -7.49
C ILE A 12 18.45 -31.72 -8.63
N ILE A 13 17.72 -32.18 -9.64
CA ILE A 13 18.31 -32.85 -10.80
C ILE A 13 18.21 -31.93 -12.04
N PRO A 14 19.31 -31.69 -12.78
CA PRO A 14 19.28 -30.91 -14.01
C PRO A 14 18.47 -31.60 -15.12
N GLN A 15 17.76 -30.83 -15.93
CA GLN A 15 16.79 -31.25 -16.97
C GLN A 15 17.31 -32.29 -18.00
N LYS A 16 18.64 -32.49 -18.12
CA LYS A 16 19.24 -33.43 -19.06
C LYS A 16 19.29 -34.88 -18.62
N SER A 17 19.00 -35.19 -17.35
CA SER A 17 19.10 -36.55 -16.78
C SER A 17 17.77 -37.28 -16.61
N ILE A 18 16.65 -36.73 -17.08
CA ILE A 18 15.30 -37.29 -16.84
C ILE A 18 14.90 -38.43 -17.81
N LEU A 19 15.66 -38.65 -18.87
CA LEU A 19 15.27 -39.61 -19.93
C LEU A 19 15.69 -41.07 -19.70
N SER A 20 16.18 -41.44 -18.50
CA SER A 20 16.70 -42.80 -18.26
C SER A 20 16.17 -43.52 -17.03
N PHE A 21 14.98 -43.23 -16.52
CA PHE A 21 14.41 -43.97 -15.39
C PHE A 21 13.39 -45.01 -15.87
N SER A 22 13.70 -46.27 -15.57
CA SER A 22 12.82 -47.43 -15.89
C SER A 22 11.60 -47.48 -14.94
N SER A 23 10.47 -47.90 -15.47
CA SER A 23 9.10 -47.81 -14.98
C SER A 23 8.67 -48.76 -13.85
N ASN A 24 9.56 -49.23 -12.97
CA ASN A 24 9.15 -50.25 -12.00
C ASN A 24 9.36 -49.81 -10.53
N SER A 25 8.62 -48.90 -10.01
CA SER A 25 8.23 -48.78 -8.57
C SER A 25 7.85 -47.38 -8.09
N LEU A 26 6.84 -46.76 -8.66
CA LEU A 26 6.34 -45.47 -8.12
C LEU A 26 4.82 -45.50 -7.97
N LYS A 27 4.31 -45.64 -6.75
CA LYS A 27 2.86 -45.64 -6.46
C LYS A 27 2.23 -44.24 -6.44
N SER A 28 2.97 -43.18 -6.28
CA SER A 28 2.56 -41.80 -6.62
C SER A 28 3.75 -40.83 -6.47
N THR A 29 4.07 -40.11 -7.52
CA THR A 29 5.11 -39.07 -7.53
C THR A 29 4.50 -37.76 -8.01
N THR A 30 4.65 -36.71 -7.22
CA THR A 30 4.20 -35.37 -7.62
C THR A 30 5.40 -34.55 -8.08
N ILE A 31 5.37 -34.07 -9.33
CA ILE A 31 6.44 -33.29 -9.93
C ILE A 31 6.05 -31.81 -9.97
N PHE A 32 6.90 -30.94 -9.44
CA PHE A 32 6.72 -29.48 -9.46
C PHE A 32 7.76 -28.84 -10.38
N ILE A 33 7.33 -27.97 -11.29
CA ILE A 33 8.21 -27.25 -12.20
C ILE A 33 8.06 -25.74 -11.99
N ALA A 34 9.16 -25.06 -11.64
CA ALA A 34 9.21 -23.61 -11.54
C ALA A 34 10.56 -23.07 -12.03
N LYS A 35 10.52 -22.04 -12.87
CA LYS A 35 11.70 -21.33 -13.40
C LYS A 35 12.80 -22.25 -13.97
N GLY A 36 12.42 -23.31 -14.70
CA GLY A 36 13.37 -24.22 -15.35
C GLY A 36 14.04 -25.24 -14.42
N GLN A 37 13.57 -25.39 -13.18
CA GLN A 37 14.03 -26.43 -12.24
C GLN A 37 12.90 -27.41 -11.91
N THR A 38 13.23 -28.70 -11.82
CA THR A 38 12.26 -29.77 -11.53
C THR A 38 12.52 -30.31 -10.12
N LEU A 39 11.48 -30.35 -9.27
CA LEU A 39 11.50 -30.89 -7.92
C LEU A 39 10.66 -32.16 -7.85
N ILE A 40 11.23 -33.25 -7.34
CA ILE A 40 10.55 -34.54 -7.18
C ILE A 40 10.37 -34.84 -5.70
N LEU A 41 9.13 -35.06 -5.27
CA LEU A 41 8.77 -35.44 -3.90
C LEU A 41 8.26 -36.87 -3.86
N ASN A 42 8.97 -37.74 -3.16
CA ASN A 42 8.55 -39.11 -2.87
C ASN A 42 7.78 -39.15 -1.54
N SER A 43 6.50 -39.52 -1.56
CA SER A 43 5.68 -39.65 -0.36
C SER A 43 5.81 -41.06 0.24
N THR A 44 6.34 -41.16 1.48
CA THR A 44 6.17 -42.34 2.33
C THR A 44 4.87 -42.23 3.15
N PRO A 45 4.12 -43.33 3.39
CA PRO A 45 2.79 -43.26 3.97
C PRO A 45 2.84 -43.22 5.50
N SER A 46 3.22 -42.09 6.10
CA SER A 46 2.90 -41.82 7.51
C SER A 46 3.24 -40.37 7.89
N SER A 47 2.31 -39.48 7.67
CA SER A 47 2.01 -38.31 8.54
C SER A 47 0.88 -37.49 7.91
N LYS A 48 -0.22 -37.36 8.66
CA LYS A 48 -1.35 -36.49 8.30
C LYS A 48 -0.93 -35.04 8.47
N ILE A 49 -0.68 -34.34 7.37
CA ILE A 49 -0.51 -32.88 7.36
C ILE A 49 -1.79 -32.27 6.80
N SER A 50 -2.38 -31.33 7.53
CA SER A 50 -3.62 -30.68 7.13
C SER A 50 -3.40 -29.80 5.88
N PRO A 51 -4.38 -29.73 4.94
CA PRO A 51 -4.26 -29.04 3.66
C PRO A 51 -4.08 -27.53 3.72
N TRP A 52 -4.24 -26.91 4.89
CA TRP A 52 -4.27 -25.43 5.04
C TRP A 52 -2.89 -24.77 5.14
N SER A 53 -1.87 -25.46 5.61
CA SER A 53 -0.53 -24.86 5.79
C SER A 53 0.29 -24.80 4.50
N LEU A 54 -0.07 -25.58 3.49
CA LEU A 54 0.64 -25.65 2.21
C LEU A 54 0.12 -24.65 1.15
N ARG A 55 -1.09 -24.12 1.34
CA ARG A 55 -1.73 -23.26 0.34
C ARG A 55 -1.10 -21.87 0.21
N ASN A 56 -0.49 -21.35 1.25
CA ASN A 56 0.09 -20.00 1.25
C ASN A 56 1.52 -19.89 0.69
N HIS A 57 2.21 -21.03 0.48
CA HIS A 57 3.57 -21.03 -0.07
C HIS A 57 3.68 -21.57 -1.51
N LEU A 58 2.60 -22.11 -2.08
CA LEU A 58 2.64 -22.83 -3.36
C LEU A 58 1.83 -22.17 -4.50
N ASN A 59 1.38 -20.94 -4.33
CA ASN A 59 0.63 -20.22 -5.38
C ASN A 59 1.41 -19.95 -6.69
N SER A 60 2.65 -20.41 -6.80
CA SER A 60 3.48 -20.26 -8.01
C SER A 60 3.79 -21.58 -8.72
N TYR A 61 3.25 -22.73 -8.28
CA TYR A 61 3.56 -24.04 -8.85
C TYR A 61 2.33 -24.70 -9.48
N ARG A 62 2.51 -25.29 -10.67
CA ARG A 62 1.51 -26.15 -11.32
C ARG A 62 1.82 -27.61 -10.98
N SER A 63 0.81 -28.36 -10.52
CA SER A 63 0.89 -29.81 -10.33
C SER A 63 0.39 -30.53 -11.60
N VAL A 64 1.13 -31.54 -12.04
CA VAL A 64 0.71 -32.46 -13.10
C VAL A 64 0.61 -33.85 -12.46
N HIS A 65 -0.58 -34.43 -12.51
CA HIS A 65 -0.79 -35.85 -12.13
C HIS A 65 -0.54 -36.73 -13.37
N VAL A 66 0.38 -37.68 -13.25
CA VAL A 66 0.61 -38.71 -14.26
C VAL A 66 0.03 -40.00 -13.73
N THR A 67 -1.07 -40.48 -14.35
CA THR A 67 -1.60 -41.84 -14.17
C THR A 67 -1.06 -42.74 -15.28
N SER A 68 -0.66 -43.94 -14.90
CA SER A 68 -0.14 -44.96 -15.82
C SER A 68 -1.29 -45.65 -16.58
N ASP A 69 -1.74 -45.07 -17.68
CA ASP A 69 -2.45 -45.79 -18.72
C ASP A 69 -1.86 -45.40 -20.07
N GLU A 70 -1.40 -46.41 -20.79
CA GLU A 70 -0.85 -46.29 -22.13
C GLU A 70 -1.95 -45.89 -23.12
N THR A 71 -2.07 -44.62 -23.38
CA THR A 71 -2.67 -44.12 -24.62
C THR A 71 -1.81 -42.99 -25.14
N GLN A 72 -1.29 -43.17 -26.36
CA GLN A 72 -0.64 -42.11 -27.11
C GLN A 72 -1.60 -40.92 -27.22
N VAL A 73 -1.43 -39.93 -26.38
CA VAL A 73 -2.08 -38.64 -26.52
C VAL A 73 -1.13 -37.76 -27.33
N SER A 74 -1.42 -37.59 -28.59
CA SER A 74 -0.93 -36.46 -29.37
C SER A 74 -1.46 -35.18 -28.70
N ILE A 75 -0.61 -34.54 -27.91
CA ILE A 75 -0.92 -33.23 -27.31
C ILE A 75 -0.70 -32.21 -28.43
N ASP A 76 -1.77 -31.87 -29.13
CA ASP A 76 -1.88 -30.61 -29.82
C ASP A 76 -1.86 -29.53 -28.75
N ILE A 77 -0.65 -29.02 -28.46
CA ILE A 77 -0.45 -27.84 -27.63
C ILE A 77 -0.86 -26.64 -28.49
N GLU A 78 -2.17 -26.34 -28.53
CA GLU A 78 -2.58 -24.96 -28.74
C GLU A 78 -1.91 -24.16 -27.64
N LYS A 79 -0.95 -23.31 -28.02
CA LYS A 79 -0.30 -22.32 -27.14
C LYS A 79 -1.36 -21.34 -26.64
N LYS A 80 -2.15 -21.73 -25.63
CA LYS A 80 -2.90 -20.76 -24.85
C LYS A 80 -1.88 -19.94 -24.06
N ASP A 81 -1.75 -18.68 -24.40
CA ASP A 81 -0.96 -17.71 -23.66
C ASP A 81 -1.33 -17.80 -22.17
N PRO A 82 -0.37 -17.72 -21.24
CA PRO A 82 -0.69 -17.69 -19.82
C PRO A 82 -1.65 -16.53 -19.54
N PRO A 83 -2.64 -16.69 -18.65
CA PRO A 83 -3.73 -15.72 -18.44
C PRO A 83 -3.25 -14.28 -18.27
N ASN A 84 -2.10 -14.07 -17.64
CA ASN A 84 -1.50 -12.74 -17.47
C ASN A 84 -1.00 -12.12 -18.79
N ALA A 85 -0.46 -12.91 -19.72
CA ALA A 85 0.01 -12.41 -21.01
C ALA A 85 -1.16 -11.95 -21.89
N GLN A 86 -2.29 -12.67 -21.85
CA GLN A 86 -3.50 -12.28 -22.56
C GLN A 86 -4.08 -10.96 -22.03
N ILE A 87 -4.12 -10.77 -20.68
CA ILE A 87 -4.58 -9.53 -20.05
C ILE A 87 -3.67 -8.36 -20.46
N GLU A 88 -2.35 -8.54 -20.44
CA GLU A 88 -1.39 -7.52 -20.85
C GLU A 88 -1.54 -7.13 -22.32
N ARG A 89 -1.74 -8.12 -23.20
CA ARG A 89 -1.98 -7.90 -24.63
C ARG A 89 -3.24 -7.07 -24.85
N ILE A 90 -4.35 -7.40 -24.17
CA ILE A 90 -5.61 -6.64 -24.25
C ILE A 90 -5.40 -5.21 -23.75
N CYS A 91 -4.81 -5.03 -22.58
CA CYS A 91 -4.55 -3.70 -22.03
C CYS A 91 -3.67 -2.86 -22.97
N LYS A 92 -2.66 -3.46 -23.61
CA LYS A 92 -1.82 -2.77 -24.59
C LYS A 92 -2.63 -2.34 -25.81
N ILE A 93 -3.48 -3.21 -26.38
CA ILE A 93 -4.34 -2.89 -27.53
C ILE A 93 -5.27 -1.71 -27.17
N VAL A 94 -5.95 -1.78 -26.01
CA VAL A 94 -6.90 -0.75 -25.57
C VAL A 94 -6.21 0.60 -25.34
N LEU A 95 -4.97 0.61 -24.84
CA LEU A 95 -4.24 1.85 -24.52
C LEU A 95 -3.55 2.46 -25.75
N THR A 96 -3.18 1.66 -26.75
CA THR A 96 -2.51 2.15 -27.98
C THR A 96 -3.51 2.62 -29.03
N ASN A 97 -4.66 1.97 -29.17
CA ASN A 97 -5.64 2.21 -30.25
C ASN A 97 -6.88 2.96 -29.75
N THR A 98 -6.69 4.11 -29.12
CA THR A 98 -7.75 4.86 -28.43
C THR A 98 -8.92 5.29 -29.31
N ALA A 99 -8.75 5.42 -30.63
CA ALA A 99 -9.79 5.81 -31.57
C ALA A 99 -10.69 4.66 -32.02
N ASN A 100 -10.15 3.42 -32.15
CA ASN A 100 -10.87 2.26 -32.68
C ASN A 100 -10.62 1.01 -31.82
N VAL A 101 -10.94 1.10 -30.52
CA VAL A 101 -10.72 -0.01 -29.55
C VAL A 101 -11.44 -1.28 -29.96
N GLU A 102 -12.71 -1.19 -30.35
CA GLU A 102 -13.54 -2.34 -30.69
C GLU A 102 -12.96 -3.13 -31.87
N SER A 103 -12.68 -2.47 -32.99
CA SER A 103 -12.12 -3.12 -34.19
C SER A 103 -10.76 -3.77 -33.95
N SER A 104 -9.92 -3.14 -33.11
CA SER A 104 -8.60 -3.68 -32.77
C SER A 104 -8.69 -4.92 -31.89
N LEU A 105 -9.73 -5.02 -31.05
CA LEU A 105 -9.98 -6.20 -30.22
C LEU A 105 -10.60 -7.36 -31.02
N ASP A 106 -11.44 -7.06 -32.01
CA ASP A 106 -12.04 -8.08 -32.89
C ASP A 106 -10.96 -8.83 -33.69
N VAL A 107 -9.93 -8.13 -34.18
CA VAL A 107 -8.80 -8.73 -34.90
C VAL A 107 -7.95 -9.62 -33.98
N ALA A 108 -7.98 -9.41 -32.68
CA ALA A 108 -7.10 -10.12 -31.73
C ALA A 108 -7.60 -11.51 -31.33
N SER A 109 -8.79 -11.95 -31.81
CA SER A 109 -9.41 -13.29 -31.54
C SER A 109 -9.40 -13.67 -30.06
N ILE A 110 -9.94 -12.79 -29.19
CA ILE A 110 -9.91 -12.94 -27.73
C ILE A 110 -11.09 -13.79 -27.27
N GLU A 111 -10.83 -14.84 -26.51
CA GLU A 111 -11.86 -15.60 -25.81
C GLU A 111 -12.27 -14.89 -24.52
N VAL A 112 -13.51 -14.38 -24.47
CA VAL A 112 -14.01 -13.61 -23.33
C VAL A 112 -14.50 -14.54 -22.22
N SER A 113 -14.01 -14.31 -20.99
CA SER A 113 -14.52 -14.94 -19.77
C SER A 113 -14.81 -13.88 -18.70
N PRO A 114 -15.71 -14.14 -17.72
CA PRO A 114 -16.03 -13.18 -16.66
C PRO A 114 -14.80 -12.76 -15.85
N THR A 115 -13.88 -13.68 -15.59
CA THR A 115 -12.63 -13.43 -14.87
C THR A 115 -11.69 -12.55 -15.67
N LEU A 116 -11.55 -12.79 -16.97
CA LEU A 116 -10.74 -11.97 -17.87
C LEU A 116 -11.26 -10.53 -17.91
N VAL A 117 -12.58 -10.34 -18.08
CA VAL A 117 -13.20 -9.01 -18.13
C VAL A 117 -12.91 -8.25 -16.83
N LEU A 118 -13.12 -8.88 -15.68
CA LEU A 118 -12.89 -8.24 -14.38
C LEU A 118 -11.41 -7.83 -14.18
N GLU A 119 -10.46 -8.70 -14.55
CA GLU A 119 -9.04 -8.40 -14.39
C GLU A 119 -8.56 -7.29 -15.34
N VAL A 120 -9.04 -7.26 -16.58
CA VAL A 120 -8.76 -6.19 -17.54
C VAL A 120 -9.33 -4.86 -17.03
N LEU A 121 -10.57 -4.84 -16.52
CA LEU A 121 -11.18 -3.62 -15.94
C LEU A 121 -10.40 -3.11 -14.73
N LYS A 122 -9.91 -3.99 -13.87
CA LYS A 122 -9.05 -3.61 -12.73
C LYS A 122 -7.73 -2.97 -13.20
N ARG A 123 -7.10 -3.52 -14.24
CA ARG A 123 -5.86 -2.95 -14.81
C ARG A 123 -6.11 -1.62 -15.53
N LEU A 124 -7.26 -1.46 -16.18
CA LEU A 124 -7.68 -0.20 -16.81
C LEU A 124 -8.27 0.81 -15.80
N SER A 125 -8.06 0.62 -14.52
CA SER A 125 -8.68 1.41 -13.45
C SER A 125 -8.42 2.93 -13.53
N ASN A 126 -7.39 3.38 -14.24
CA ASN A 126 -7.08 4.80 -14.44
C ASN A 126 -7.46 5.31 -15.85
N ALA A 127 -7.97 4.44 -16.71
CA ALA A 127 -8.36 4.74 -18.09
C ALA A 127 -9.89 4.52 -18.30
N GLY A 128 -10.72 5.14 -17.45
CA GLY A 128 -12.14 4.84 -17.31
C GLY A 128 -12.94 4.86 -18.61
N VAL A 129 -12.67 5.80 -19.54
CA VAL A 129 -13.38 5.85 -20.83
C VAL A 129 -12.99 4.67 -21.72
N LEU A 130 -11.72 4.31 -21.76
CA LEU A 130 -11.23 3.14 -22.50
C LEU A 130 -11.69 1.83 -21.86
N ALA A 131 -11.78 1.78 -20.53
CA ALA A 131 -12.38 0.65 -19.81
C ALA A 131 -13.86 0.47 -20.19
N LEU A 132 -14.61 1.57 -20.39
CA LEU A 132 -15.98 1.52 -20.87
C LEU A 132 -16.04 0.98 -22.32
N SER A 133 -15.18 1.44 -23.23
CA SER A 133 -15.13 0.93 -24.62
C SER A 133 -14.80 -0.57 -24.64
N PHE A 134 -13.84 -1.01 -23.84
CA PHE A 134 -13.55 -2.44 -23.68
C PHE A 134 -14.75 -3.22 -23.14
N PHE A 135 -15.44 -2.69 -22.13
CA PHE A 135 -16.61 -3.34 -21.54
C PHE A 135 -17.75 -3.47 -22.57
N ARG A 136 -18.01 -2.41 -23.36
CA ARG A 136 -19.04 -2.43 -24.42
C ARG A 136 -18.70 -3.41 -25.54
N TRP A 137 -17.42 -3.55 -25.89
CA TRP A 137 -16.97 -4.59 -26.82
C TRP A 137 -17.19 -5.99 -26.22
N ALA A 138 -16.78 -6.20 -24.96
CA ALA A 138 -16.90 -7.49 -24.29
C ALA A 138 -18.36 -7.95 -24.18
N GLU A 139 -19.31 -7.05 -23.97
CA GLU A 139 -20.75 -7.36 -23.94
C GLU A 139 -21.27 -8.03 -25.22
N LYS A 140 -20.64 -7.77 -26.38
CA LYS A 140 -21.02 -8.33 -27.67
C LYS A 140 -20.44 -9.73 -27.92
N GLN A 141 -19.49 -10.18 -27.07
CA GLN A 141 -18.75 -11.41 -27.28
C GLN A 141 -19.44 -12.63 -26.64
N LYS A 142 -19.24 -13.81 -27.25
CA LYS A 142 -19.65 -15.09 -26.65
C LYS A 142 -18.89 -15.30 -25.33
N GLY A 143 -19.58 -15.82 -24.29
CA GLY A 143 -18.98 -16.07 -22.98
C GLY A 143 -19.04 -14.89 -22.01
N PHE A 144 -19.46 -13.71 -22.44
CA PHE A 144 -19.69 -12.58 -21.53
C PHE A 144 -20.88 -12.85 -20.58
N LYS A 145 -20.67 -12.53 -19.30
CA LYS A 145 -21.74 -12.55 -18.29
C LYS A 145 -21.71 -11.24 -17.49
N TYR A 146 -22.88 -10.65 -17.34
CA TYR A 146 -23.03 -9.47 -16.49
C TYR A 146 -22.82 -9.85 -15.03
N SER A 147 -22.00 -9.09 -14.33
CA SER A 147 -21.80 -9.26 -12.90
C SER A 147 -21.70 -7.88 -12.19
N THR A 148 -22.14 -7.83 -10.95
CA THR A 148 -22.02 -6.63 -10.10
C THR A 148 -20.56 -6.19 -9.97
N GLU A 149 -19.63 -7.13 -9.87
CA GLU A 149 -18.19 -6.86 -9.73
C GLU A 149 -17.62 -6.16 -10.95
N SER A 150 -17.99 -6.60 -12.17
CA SER A 150 -17.53 -5.98 -13.42
C SER A 150 -18.07 -4.55 -13.57
N TYR A 151 -19.35 -4.32 -13.27
CA TYR A 151 -19.91 -2.97 -13.24
C TYR A 151 -19.27 -2.09 -12.17
N ASN A 152 -19.04 -2.60 -10.96
CA ASN A 152 -18.39 -1.85 -9.89
C ASN A 152 -16.93 -1.51 -10.25
N ALA A 153 -16.18 -2.42 -10.91
CA ALA A 153 -14.83 -2.12 -11.41
C ALA A 153 -14.84 -1.01 -12.47
N LEU A 154 -15.84 -1.00 -13.35
CA LEU A 154 -16.02 0.05 -14.35
C LEU A 154 -16.41 1.39 -13.72
N ILE A 155 -17.35 1.39 -12.77
CA ILE A 155 -17.74 2.59 -11.98
C ILE A 155 -16.53 3.15 -11.23
N GLU A 156 -15.69 2.28 -10.64
CA GLU A 156 -14.46 2.69 -9.98
C GLU A 156 -13.51 3.41 -10.93
N SER A 157 -13.32 2.88 -12.15
CA SER A 157 -12.47 3.48 -13.19
C SER A 157 -13.02 4.82 -13.67
N LEU A 158 -14.31 4.89 -13.99
CA LEU A 158 -14.98 6.13 -14.42
C LEU A 158 -14.96 7.20 -13.32
N GLY A 159 -15.11 6.78 -12.06
CA GLY A 159 -15.03 7.67 -10.91
C GLY A 159 -13.63 8.29 -10.71
N LYS A 160 -12.56 7.55 -11.01
CA LYS A 160 -11.18 8.08 -10.99
C LYS A 160 -10.99 9.20 -12.03
N VAL A 161 -11.58 9.07 -13.20
CA VAL A 161 -11.52 10.09 -14.27
C VAL A 161 -12.68 11.09 -14.23
N LYS A 162 -13.47 11.08 -13.14
CA LYS A 162 -14.57 12.00 -12.84
C LYS A 162 -15.72 12.01 -13.86
N GLN A 163 -15.96 10.91 -14.57
CA GLN A 163 -17.02 10.75 -15.55
C GLN A 163 -18.35 10.33 -14.89
N PHE A 164 -18.86 11.18 -14.00
CA PHE A 164 -20.02 10.87 -13.14
C PHE A 164 -21.32 10.70 -13.92
N LYS A 165 -21.49 11.35 -15.08
CA LYS A 165 -22.68 11.15 -15.92
C LYS A 165 -22.76 9.69 -16.39
N LEU A 166 -21.67 9.17 -16.93
CA LEU A 166 -21.60 7.77 -17.39
C LEU A 166 -21.82 6.77 -16.25
N ILE A 167 -21.42 7.12 -15.01
CA ILE A 167 -21.69 6.28 -13.84
C ILE A 167 -23.20 6.14 -13.63
N TRP A 168 -23.98 7.22 -13.70
CA TRP A 168 -25.42 7.16 -13.50
C TRP A 168 -26.15 6.42 -14.63
N ASP A 169 -25.64 6.47 -15.86
CA ASP A 169 -26.14 5.67 -16.98
C ASP A 169 -25.95 4.18 -16.69
N LEU A 170 -24.75 3.78 -16.19
CA LEU A 170 -24.47 2.40 -15.77
C LEU A 170 -25.33 1.96 -14.58
N VAL A 171 -25.56 2.82 -13.58
CA VAL A 171 -26.44 2.53 -12.44
C VAL A 171 -27.86 2.23 -12.91
N SER A 172 -28.38 3.01 -13.89
CA SER A 172 -29.69 2.78 -14.48
C SER A 172 -29.75 1.46 -15.25
N GLU A 173 -28.66 1.08 -15.91
CA GLU A 173 -28.51 -0.21 -16.59
C GLU A 173 -28.48 -1.38 -15.60
N MET A 174 -27.67 -1.26 -14.52
CA MET A 174 -27.58 -2.25 -13.42
C MET A 174 -28.97 -2.47 -12.78
N LYS A 175 -29.74 -1.39 -12.57
CA LYS A 175 -31.11 -1.50 -12.03
C LYS A 175 -32.00 -2.37 -12.93
N ARG A 176 -31.98 -2.13 -14.23
CA ARG A 176 -32.76 -2.95 -15.21
C ARG A 176 -32.35 -4.43 -15.20
N LYS A 177 -31.06 -4.69 -14.99
CA LYS A 177 -30.49 -6.05 -14.93
C LYS A 177 -30.55 -6.70 -13.53
N ARG A 178 -31.08 -6.01 -12.53
CA ARG A 178 -31.16 -6.45 -11.11
C ARG A 178 -29.77 -6.78 -10.49
N LEU A 179 -28.74 -6.03 -10.88
CA LEU A 179 -27.37 -6.18 -10.40
C LEU A 179 -26.96 -5.08 -9.42
N LEU A 180 -27.86 -4.16 -9.10
CA LEU A 180 -27.56 -3.01 -8.24
C LEU A 180 -27.54 -3.42 -6.78
N THR A 181 -26.53 -2.95 -6.05
CA THR A 181 -26.32 -3.28 -4.62
C THR A 181 -25.98 -2.03 -3.82
N ASN A 182 -26.09 -2.12 -2.48
CA ASN A 182 -25.67 -1.05 -1.56
C ASN A 182 -24.18 -0.75 -1.71
N ASP A 183 -23.34 -1.75 -1.99
CA ASP A 183 -21.91 -1.57 -2.25
C ASP A 183 -21.61 -0.69 -3.46
N THR A 184 -22.47 -0.74 -4.50
CA THR A 184 -22.37 0.15 -5.67
C THR A 184 -22.53 1.61 -5.26
N PHE A 185 -23.53 1.92 -4.42
CA PHE A 185 -23.74 3.29 -3.95
C PHE A 185 -22.63 3.76 -2.99
N ALA A 186 -22.15 2.89 -2.10
CA ALA A 186 -21.00 3.19 -1.27
C ALA A 186 -19.74 3.52 -2.10
N LEU A 187 -19.53 2.79 -3.20
CA LEU A 187 -18.46 3.07 -4.16
C LEU A 187 -18.63 4.44 -4.83
N ILE A 188 -19.84 4.76 -5.31
CA ILE A 188 -20.14 6.04 -5.97
C ILE A 188 -19.92 7.21 -4.99
N SER A 189 -20.46 7.11 -3.77
CA SER A 189 -20.26 8.12 -2.72
C SER A 189 -18.78 8.34 -2.42
N ARG A 190 -17.99 7.26 -2.31
CA ARG A 190 -16.54 7.34 -2.13
C ARG A 190 -15.83 8.04 -3.30
N ARG A 191 -16.27 7.84 -4.53
CA ARG A 191 -15.70 8.52 -5.72
C ARG A 191 -16.05 10.01 -5.75
N TYR A 192 -17.27 10.37 -5.41
CA TYR A 192 -17.65 11.78 -5.28
C TYR A 192 -16.85 12.48 -4.16
N ALA A 193 -16.74 11.87 -2.98
CA ALA A 193 -16.00 12.42 -1.86
C ALA A 193 -14.51 12.65 -2.21
N ARG A 194 -13.86 11.68 -2.87
CA ARG A 194 -12.47 11.83 -3.36
C ARG A 194 -12.32 12.91 -4.45
N ALA A 195 -13.37 13.16 -5.21
CA ALA A 195 -13.41 14.27 -6.17
C ALA A 195 -13.72 15.63 -5.53
N ARG A 196 -13.84 15.71 -4.20
CA ARG A 196 -14.25 16.88 -3.39
C ARG A 196 -15.67 17.36 -3.69
N ARG A 197 -16.53 16.47 -4.17
CA ARG A 197 -17.94 16.71 -4.46
C ARG A 197 -18.80 16.09 -3.34
N VAL A 198 -18.74 16.70 -2.16
CA VAL A 198 -19.26 16.11 -0.92
C VAL A 198 -20.79 16.04 -0.92
N ASN A 199 -21.46 17.10 -1.40
CA ASN A 199 -22.91 17.11 -1.46
C ASN A 199 -23.44 15.98 -2.35
N GLU A 200 -22.81 15.80 -3.52
CA GLU A 200 -23.18 14.72 -4.43
C GLU A 200 -22.85 13.33 -3.89
N ALA A 201 -21.85 13.21 -3.00
CA ALA A 201 -21.57 11.95 -2.30
C ALA A 201 -22.72 11.59 -1.35
N ILE A 202 -23.27 12.57 -0.63
CA ILE A 202 -24.43 12.40 0.25
C ILE A 202 -25.69 12.16 -0.58
N ASP A 203 -25.91 12.95 -1.64
CA ASP A 203 -27.05 12.79 -2.55
C ASP A 203 -27.07 11.39 -3.21
N ALA A 204 -25.90 10.84 -3.55
CA ALA A 204 -25.80 9.49 -4.08
C ALA A 204 -26.30 8.47 -3.07
N PHE A 205 -25.93 8.59 -1.81
CA PHE A 205 -26.40 7.73 -0.74
C PHE A 205 -27.92 7.89 -0.53
N GLU A 206 -28.44 9.12 -0.49
CA GLU A 206 -29.89 9.38 -0.32
C GLU A 206 -30.74 8.87 -1.52
N LYS A 207 -30.14 8.73 -2.70
CA LYS A 207 -30.81 8.15 -3.87
C LYS A 207 -31.02 6.64 -3.80
N MET A 208 -30.37 5.92 -2.87
CA MET A 208 -30.55 4.46 -2.74
C MET A 208 -32.01 4.05 -2.68
N ASP A 209 -32.83 4.74 -1.88
CA ASP A 209 -34.27 4.47 -1.76
C ASP A 209 -35.00 4.61 -3.09
N LYS A 210 -34.67 5.62 -3.91
CA LYS A 210 -35.25 5.82 -5.25
C LYS A 210 -34.94 4.69 -6.22
N PHE A 211 -33.84 3.98 -5.98
CA PHE A 211 -33.46 2.81 -6.76
C PHE A 211 -33.98 1.48 -6.18
N GLY A 212 -34.72 1.54 -5.07
CA GLY A 212 -35.34 0.38 -4.44
C GLY A 212 -34.40 -0.39 -3.51
N LEU A 213 -33.34 0.26 -3.05
CA LEU A 213 -32.41 -0.29 -2.08
C LEU A 213 -32.67 0.30 -0.70
N LYS A 214 -32.86 -0.55 0.30
CA LYS A 214 -33.07 -0.13 1.68
C LYS A 214 -31.74 0.31 2.29
N GLN A 215 -31.73 1.48 2.91
CA GLN A 215 -30.61 1.97 3.69
C GLN A 215 -30.56 1.22 5.04
N GLU A 216 -29.38 0.78 5.45
CA GLU A 216 -29.12 0.11 6.70
C GLU A 216 -27.99 0.79 7.48
N LEU A 217 -27.86 0.51 8.78
CA LEU A 217 -26.79 1.08 9.63
C LEU A 217 -25.38 0.92 9.04
N PRO A 218 -24.98 -0.26 8.48
CA PRO A 218 -23.69 -0.39 7.84
C PRO A 218 -23.45 0.59 6.68
N ASP A 219 -24.48 0.98 5.96
CA ASP A 219 -24.36 1.90 4.82
C ASP A 219 -24.13 3.35 5.29
N PHE A 220 -24.81 3.77 6.38
CA PHE A 220 -24.53 5.03 7.07
C PHE A 220 -23.08 5.06 7.57
N ASN A 221 -22.63 4.01 8.25
CA ASN A 221 -21.28 3.91 8.74
C ASN A 221 -20.23 4.00 7.60
N ARG A 222 -20.49 3.40 6.44
CA ARG A 222 -19.64 3.51 5.25
C ARG A 222 -19.60 4.94 4.68
N LEU A 223 -20.74 5.64 4.69
CA LEU A 223 -20.78 7.05 4.23
C LEU A 223 -20.00 7.95 5.18
N ILE A 224 -20.26 7.84 6.50
CA ILE A 224 -19.56 8.60 7.54
C ILE A 224 -18.05 8.35 7.44
N ASP A 225 -17.61 7.08 7.36
CA ASP A 225 -16.19 6.70 7.18
C ASP A 225 -15.58 7.33 5.90
N THR A 226 -16.34 7.31 4.80
CA THR A 226 -15.91 7.90 3.52
C THR A 226 -15.70 9.41 3.63
N LEU A 227 -16.59 10.11 4.33
CA LEU A 227 -16.51 11.55 4.55
C LEU A 227 -15.34 11.89 5.49
N CYS A 228 -15.17 11.15 6.58
CA CYS A 228 -14.05 11.30 7.52
C CYS A 228 -12.69 11.11 6.80
N LYS A 229 -12.51 10.02 6.05
CA LYS A 229 -11.29 9.74 5.27
C LYS A 229 -11.02 10.75 4.15
N SER A 230 -12.06 11.45 3.70
CA SER A 230 -11.93 12.54 2.72
C SER A 230 -11.74 13.93 3.37
N ARG A 231 -11.54 13.98 4.70
CA ARG A 231 -11.35 15.19 5.51
C ARG A 231 -12.55 16.14 5.53
N HIS A 232 -13.76 15.59 5.50
CA HIS A 232 -15.03 16.32 5.59
C HIS A 232 -15.81 15.84 6.82
N VAL A 233 -15.17 15.93 8.00
CA VAL A 233 -15.71 15.35 9.23
C VAL A 233 -16.95 16.10 9.72
N GLU A 234 -17.03 17.42 9.50
CA GLU A 234 -18.21 18.23 9.80
C GLU A 234 -19.45 17.69 9.07
N ARG A 235 -19.27 17.35 7.78
CA ARG A 235 -20.36 16.76 6.98
C ARG A 235 -20.69 15.32 7.40
N ALA A 236 -19.68 14.58 7.89
CA ALA A 236 -19.89 13.26 8.47
C ALA A 236 -20.72 13.34 9.75
N GLN A 237 -20.46 14.32 10.61
CA GLN A 237 -21.25 14.61 11.81
C GLN A 237 -22.71 14.95 11.45
N GLU A 238 -22.94 15.83 10.48
CA GLU A 238 -24.29 16.16 10.02
C GLU A 238 -25.06 14.93 9.51
N VAL A 239 -24.39 14.00 8.82
CA VAL A 239 -25.00 12.73 8.37
C VAL A 239 -25.33 11.85 9.56
N PHE A 240 -24.45 11.78 10.55
CA PHE A 240 -24.67 11.03 11.79
C PHE A 240 -25.86 11.59 12.58
N ASP A 241 -25.96 12.91 12.75
CA ASP A 241 -27.07 13.58 13.42
C ASP A 241 -28.41 13.35 12.69
N LYS A 242 -28.39 13.37 11.35
CA LYS A 242 -29.57 13.03 10.53
C LYS A 242 -29.96 11.55 10.70
N MET A 243 -28.99 10.65 10.81
CA MET A 243 -29.23 9.23 11.04
C MET A 243 -29.99 9.02 12.35
N LYS A 244 -29.55 9.62 13.46
CA LYS A 244 -30.26 9.58 14.77
C LYS A 244 -31.69 10.13 14.65
N LYS A 245 -31.88 11.26 13.97
CA LYS A 245 -33.23 11.85 13.74
C LYS A 245 -34.16 10.92 12.92
N ARG A 246 -33.60 10.10 12.03
CA ARG A 246 -34.34 9.09 11.24
C ARG A 246 -34.59 7.79 12.00
N ARG A 247 -34.30 7.72 13.30
CA ARG A 247 -34.44 6.57 14.18
C ARG A 247 -33.60 5.35 13.76
N PHE A 248 -32.43 5.60 13.19
CA PHE A 248 -31.38 4.58 13.11
C PHE A 248 -30.51 4.70 14.34
N ASP A 249 -30.53 3.68 15.18
CA ASP A 249 -29.70 3.67 16.39
C ASP A 249 -28.24 3.48 16.03
N PRO A 250 -27.35 4.42 16.40
CA PRO A 250 -25.90 4.27 16.20
C PRO A 250 -25.37 3.04 16.95
N ASP A 251 -24.27 2.49 16.50
CA ASP A 251 -23.50 1.48 17.22
C ASP A 251 -22.13 2.06 17.66
N ILE A 252 -21.40 1.31 18.46
CA ILE A 252 -20.03 1.69 18.89
C ILE A 252 -19.15 2.06 17.69
N LYS A 253 -19.33 1.37 16.56
CA LYS A 253 -18.59 1.62 15.33
C LYS A 253 -18.91 2.99 14.72
N SER A 254 -20.17 3.42 14.80
CA SER A 254 -20.58 4.75 14.31
C SER A 254 -19.82 5.86 15.05
N TYR A 255 -19.71 5.75 16.38
CA TYR A 255 -18.96 6.67 17.23
C TYR A 255 -17.46 6.59 16.98
N THR A 256 -16.89 5.38 16.88
CA THR A 256 -15.44 5.23 16.65
C THR A 256 -14.98 5.82 15.31
N ILE A 257 -15.81 5.75 14.27
CA ILE A 257 -15.52 6.40 12.97
C ILE A 257 -15.44 7.93 13.12
N LEU A 258 -16.35 8.54 13.86
CA LEU A 258 -16.33 9.98 14.11
C LEU A 258 -15.17 10.40 15.00
N LEU A 259 -14.90 9.65 16.08
CA LEU A 259 -13.73 9.87 16.94
C LEU A 259 -12.43 9.84 16.13
N GLU A 260 -12.28 8.85 15.22
CA GLU A 260 -11.13 8.76 14.33
C GLU A 260 -11.05 9.95 13.37
N GLY A 261 -12.19 10.36 12.79
CA GLY A 261 -12.29 11.50 11.88
C GLY A 261 -11.84 12.81 12.54
N TRP A 262 -12.42 13.15 13.68
CA TRP A 262 -12.05 14.35 14.44
C TRP A 262 -10.61 14.29 14.97
N GLY A 263 -10.16 13.10 15.42
CA GLY A 263 -8.79 12.86 15.85
C GLY A 263 -7.76 13.09 14.75
N GLN A 264 -8.05 12.66 13.51
CA GLN A 264 -7.18 12.90 12.35
C GLN A 264 -7.10 14.37 11.96
N GLN A 265 -8.16 15.15 12.18
CA GLN A 265 -8.15 16.61 12.01
C GLN A 265 -7.50 17.35 13.21
N LYS A 266 -7.18 16.64 14.28
CA LYS A 266 -6.68 17.19 15.56
C LYS A 266 -7.67 18.16 16.22
N ASN A 267 -8.95 18.03 15.91
CA ASN A 267 -10.01 18.77 16.59
C ASN A 267 -10.46 17.99 17.83
N LEU A 268 -9.71 18.16 18.92
CA LEU A 268 -9.96 17.45 20.16
C LEU A 268 -11.26 17.89 20.86
N LEU A 269 -11.73 19.12 20.61
CA LEU A 269 -12.99 19.61 21.20
C LEU A 269 -14.17 18.79 20.67
N SER A 270 -14.36 18.74 19.34
CA SER A 270 -15.43 17.95 18.74
C SER A 270 -15.27 16.46 18.98
N MET A 271 -14.02 15.95 19.04
CA MET A 271 -13.78 14.56 19.42
C MET A 271 -14.28 14.26 20.84
N ASN A 272 -14.04 15.16 21.81
CA ASN A 272 -14.51 14.99 23.18
C ASN A 272 -16.03 15.17 23.31
N GLU A 273 -16.67 15.96 22.45
CA GLU A 273 -18.12 16.05 22.36
C GLU A 273 -18.73 14.71 21.92
N VAL A 274 -18.20 14.13 20.83
CA VAL A 274 -18.62 12.79 20.36
C VAL A 274 -18.36 11.72 21.42
N TYR A 275 -17.28 11.81 22.17
CA TYR A 275 -16.99 10.86 23.26
C TYR A 275 -17.99 10.97 24.42
N ARG A 276 -18.42 12.17 24.80
CA ARG A 276 -19.47 12.37 25.81
C ARG A 276 -20.81 11.85 25.29
N GLU A 277 -21.19 12.19 24.06
CA GLU A 277 -22.41 11.73 23.41
C GLU A 277 -22.46 10.18 23.37
N MET A 278 -21.34 9.51 23.06
CA MET A 278 -21.22 8.07 23.11
C MET A 278 -21.56 7.50 24.49
N LYS A 279 -21.06 8.12 25.56
CA LYS A 279 -21.34 7.70 26.95
C LYS A 279 -22.80 8.01 27.36
N ASP A 280 -23.33 9.15 26.96
CA ASP A 280 -24.69 9.59 27.25
C ASP A 280 -25.72 8.65 26.57
N ASP A 281 -25.39 8.14 25.38
CA ASP A 281 -26.20 7.13 24.68
C ASP A 281 -25.99 5.70 25.26
N GLY A 282 -25.23 5.55 26.35
CA GLY A 282 -25.06 4.29 27.09
C GLY A 282 -24.00 3.34 26.51
N PHE A 283 -23.15 3.80 25.60
CA PHE A 283 -22.05 2.99 25.07
C PHE A 283 -20.77 3.15 25.89
N GLU A 284 -20.26 2.05 26.39
CA GLU A 284 -18.94 2.00 27.03
C GLU A 284 -17.83 2.01 25.96
N PRO A 285 -16.83 2.94 26.07
CA PRO A 285 -15.71 2.97 25.14
C PRO A 285 -14.89 1.69 25.20
N ASP A 286 -14.59 1.13 24.04
CA ASP A 286 -13.80 -0.08 23.89
C ASP A 286 -12.30 0.23 23.70
N VAL A 287 -11.48 -0.81 23.56
CA VAL A 287 -10.03 -0.70 23.31
C VAL A 287 -9.72 0.13 22.06
N VAL A 288 -10.60 0.08 21.04
CA VAL A 288 -10.41 0.82 19.79
C VAL A 288 -10.69 2.30 20.02
N SER A 289 -11.79 2.64 20.69
CA SER A 289 -12.17 4.01 21.02
C SER A 289 -11.07 4.71 21.86
N TYR A 290 -10.61 4.07 22.94
CA TYR A 290 -9.50 4.58 23.74
C TYR A 290 -8.21 4.72 22.93
N GLY A 291 -7.89 3.72 22.09
CA GLY A 291 -6.70 3.76 21.23
C GLY A 291 -6.71 4.93 20.25
N ILE A 292 -7.84 5.23 19.64
CA ILE A 292 -8.05 6.37 18.74
C ILE A 292 -7.85 7.69 19.50
N MET A 293 -8.50 7.83 20.66
CA MET A 293 -8.42 9.06 21.45
C MET A 293 -7.00 9.33 21.98
N ILE A 294 -6.34 8.31 22.55
CA ILE A 294 -4.95 8.40 23.01
C ILE A 294 -4.03 8.80 21.83
N SER A 295 -4.21 8.18 20.66
CA SER A 295 -3.43 8.52 19.47
C SER A 295 -3.67 9.94 18.98
N ALA A 296 -4.91 10.43 19.02
CA ALA A 296 -5.28 11.79 18.65
C ALA A 296 -4.63 12.82 19.60
N HIS A 297 -4.74 12.60 20.93
CA HIS A 297 -4.10 13.45 21.92
C HIS A 297 -2.58 13.47 21.78
N CYS A 298 -1.93 12.33 21.58
CA CYS A 298 -0.49 12.26 21.29
C CYS A 298 -0.12 13.03 20.00
N SER A 299 -0.94 12.91 18.95
CA SER A 299 -0.72 13.61 17.67
C SER A 299 -0.90 15.14 17.78
N ALA A 300 -1.75 15.58 18.71
CA ALA A 300 -1.96 16.98 19.05
C ALA A 300 -0.99 17.49 20.13
N LYS A 301 -0.02 16.68 20.56
CA LYS A 301 0.96 16.96 21.64
C LYS A 301 0.34 17.20 23.02
N ARG A 302 -0.84 16.65 23.26
CA ARG A 302 -1.56 16.70 24.54
C ARG A 302 -1.30 15.41 25.30
N TYR A 303 -0.06 15.23 25.77
CA TYR A 303 0.39 13.94 26.33
C TYR A 303 -0.17 13.64 27.70
N ASP A 304 -0.43 14.66 28.50
CA ASP A 304 -0.99 14.49 29.85
C ASP A 304 -2.41 13.96 29.76
N GLU A 305 -3.22 14.52 28.88
CA GLU A 305 -4.58 14.03 28.60
C GLU A 305 -4.58 12.62 27.99
N ALA A 306 -3.57 12.30 27.15
CA ALA A 306 -3.42 10.94 26.64
C ALA A 306 -3.13 9.93 27.77
N VAL A 307 -2.34 10.33 28.77
CA VAL A 307 -2.05 9.50 29.96
C VAL A 307 -3.29 9.40 30.87
N GLU A 308 -4.07 10.47 31.01
CA GLU A 308 -5.33 10.43 31.76
C GLU A 308 -6.34 9.47 31.12
N LEU A 309 -6.52 9.51 29.81
CA LEU A 309 -7.36 8.55 29.07
C LEU A 309 -6.88 7.11 29.27
N PHE A 310 -5.57 6.89 29.31
CA PHE A 310 -5.03 5.57 29.61
C PHE A 310 -5.40 5.10 31.03
N ARG A 311 -5.34 6.00 32.03
CA ARG A 311 -5.75 5.71 33.41
C ARG A 311 -7.26 5.44 33.50
N GLU A 312 -8.07 6.22 32.80
CA GLU A 312 -9.52 6.00 32.70
C GLU A 312 -9.82 4.62 32.11
N MET A 313 -9.15 4.25 31.01
CA MET A 313 -9.26 2.92 30.42
C MET A 313 -8.95 1.81 31.41
N GLU A 314 -7.93 1.97 32.25
CA GLU A 314 -7.58 0.99 33.28
C GLU A 314 -8.66 0.93 34.38
N ALA A 315 -9.22 2.07 34.76
CA ALA A 315 -10.27 2.16 35.80
C ALA A 315 -11.58 1.48 35.34
N THR A 316 -11.89 1.51 34.05
CA THR A 316 -13.06 0.83 33.45
C THR A 316 -12.80 -0.65 33.14
N ASN A 317 -11.71 -1.25 33.64
CA ASN A 317 -11.30 -2.62 33.35
C ASN A 317 -11.14 -2.95 31.86
N CYS A 318 -11.05 -1.94 30.99
CA CYS A 318 -10.76 -2.12 29.59
C CYS A 318 -9.25 -2.39 29.43
N LYS A 319 -8.89 -3.61 29.00
CA LYS A 319 -7.48 -4.03 28.92
C LYS A 319 -6.75 -3.31 27.78
N PRO A 320 -5.69 -2.53 28.07
CA PRO A 320 -4.90 -1.88 27.02
C PRO A 320 -4.27 -2.88 26.07
N SER A 321 -4.23 -2.53 24.77
CA SER A 321 -3.53 -3.34 23.77
C SER A 321 -2.04 -2.95 23.66
N PRO A 322 -1.15 -3.82 23.11
CA PRO A 322 0.24 -3.48 22.85
C PRO A 322 0.41 -2.22 22.00
N HIS A 323 -0.53 -1.95 21.09
CA HIS A 323 -0.53 -0.77 20.24
C HIS A 323 -0.66 0.53 21.04
N ILE A 324 -1.50 0.55 22.09
CA ILE A 324 -1.67 1.73 22.96
C ILE A 324 -0.37 2.04 23.71
N PHE A 325 0.30 1.02 24.24
CA PHE A 325 1.62 1.21 24.86
C PHE A 325 2.64 1.76 23.86
N CYS A 326 2.69 1.21 22.66
CA CYS A 326 3.58 1.70 21.60
C CYS A 326 3.30 3.17 21.26
N THR A 327 2.03 3.56 21.18
CA THR A 327 1.60 4.94 20.90
C THR A 327 2.06 5.90 22.00
N LEU A 328 1.84 5.56 23.28
CA LEU A 328 2.27 6.37 24.42
C LEU A 328 3.79 6.46 24.52
N ILE A 329 4.51 5.35 24.36
CA ILE A 329 5.99 5.33 24.36
C ILE A 329 6.54 6.26 23.28
N ASN A 330 6.00 6.17 22.06
CA ASN A 330 6.44 6.97 20.93
C ASN A 330 6.09 8.47 21.13
N GLY A 331 4.89 8.77 21.60
CA GLY A 331 4.43 10.12 21.88
C GLY A 331 5.28 10.80 22.95
N LEU A 332 5.38 10.21 24.14
CA LEU A 332 6.18 10.71 25.26
C LEU A 332 7.66 10.81 24.90
N GLY A 333 8.18 9.81 24.15
CA GLY A 333 9.56 9.82 23.66
C GLY A 333 9.83 11.01 22.74
N SER A 334 8.91 11.34 21.83
CA SER A 334 9.05 12.48 20.91
C SER A 334 9.12 13.83 21.63
N GLU A 335 8.51 13.94 22.81
CA GLU A 335 8.56 15.13 23.70
C GLU A 335 9.71 15.09 24.71
N LYS A 336 10.62 14.13 24.55
CA LYS A 336 11.77 13.93 25.44
C LYS A 336 11.39 13.54 26.89
N ARG A 337 10.16 13.09 27.13
CA ARG A 337 9.68 12.54 28.42
C ARG A 337 10.13 11.08 28.57
N LEU A 338 11.43 10.86 28.49
CA LEU A 338 12.02 9.52 28.41
C LEU A 338 11.68 8.63 29.60
N SER A 339 11.69 9.16 30.83
CA SER A 339 11.39 8.40 32.05
C SER A 339 10.00 7.78 32.00
N GLU A 340 9.02 8.53 31.57
CA GLU A 340 7.63 8.09 31.46
C GLU A 340 7.48 7.08 30.28
N ALA A 341 8.08 7.36 29.14
CA ALA A 341 8.09 6.41 28.03
C ALA A 341 8.64 5.05 28.45
N LEU A 342 9.75 5.03 29.21
CA LEU A 342 10.33 3.79 29.75
C LEU A 342 9.47 3.16 30.84
N GLN A 343 8.69 3.92 31.59
CA GLN A 343 7.73 3.39 32.55
C GLN A 343 6.63 2.60 31.83
N PHE A 344 6.05 3.16 30.76
CA PHE A 344 5.06 2.44 29.94
C PHE A 344 5.64 1.19 29.28
N PHE A 345 6.88 1.22 28.84
CA PHE A 345 7.56 0.04 28.31
C PHE A 345 7.69 -1.06 29.37
N ARG A 346 8.12 -0.72 30.60
CA ARG A 346 8.19 -1.69 31.71
C ARG A 346 6.81 -2.20 32.10
N GLN A 347 5.80 -1.33 32.11
CA GLN A 347 4.41 -1.70 32.44
C GLN A 347 3.85 -2.67 31.39
N SER A 348 4.12 -2.47 30.10
CA SER A 348 3.76 -3.39 29.03
C SER A 348 4.35 -4.80 29.28
N LYS A 349 5.66 -4.88 29.57
CA LYS A 349 6.32 -6.15 29.92
C LYS A 349 5.72 -6.83 31.17
N LYS A 350 5.44 -6.07 32.22
CA LYS A 350 4.84 -6.60 33.46
C LYS A 350 3.45 -7.19 33.25
N ARG A 351 2.72 -6.74 32.21
CA ARG A 351 1.40 -7.28 31.82
C ARG A 351 1.48 -8.52 30.94
N GLY A 352 2.69 -9.03 30.68
CA GLY A 352 2.90 -10.21 29.86
C GLY A 352 2.89 -9.94 28.35
N PHE A 353 2.90 -8.67 27.92
CA PHE A 353 3.08 -8.38 26.51
C PHE A 353 4.55 -8.54 26.13
N GLU A 354 4.84 -9.49 25.25
CA GLU A 354 6.16 -9.58 24.65
C GLU A 354 6.36 -8.41 23.69
N PRO A 355 7.39 -7.55 23.90
CA PRO A 355 7.60 -6.42 23.02
C PRO A 355 7.96 -6.86 21.61
N GLU A 356 7.19 -6.41 20.64
CA GLU A 356 7.46 -6.62 19.22
C GLU A 356 8.37 -5.51 18.66
N ALA A 357 8.79 -5.66 17.38
CA ALA A 357 9.61 -4.68 16.69
C ALA A 357 9.07 -3.23 16.75
N PRO A 358 7.75 -2.96 16.60
CA PRO A 358 7.20 -1.60 16.75
C PRO A 358 7.44 -1.00 18.14
N THR A 359 7.26 -1.78 19.20
CA THR A 359 7.46 -1.32 20.59
C THR A 359 8.92 -1.00 20.86
N TYR A 360 9.83 -1.87 20.43
CA TYR A 360 11.27 -1.60 20.53
C TYR A 360 11.68 -0.37 19.72
N ASN A 361 11.14 -0.21 18.51
CA ASN A 361 11.39 0.97 17.68
C ASN A 361 10.93 2.27 18.36
N ALA A 362 9.80 2.24 19.07
CA ALA A 362 9.34 3.38 19.86
C ALA A 362 10.31 3.74 21.00
N VAL A 363 10.85 2.73 21.70
CA VAL A 363 11.85 2.94 22.77
C VAL A 363 13.19 3.43 22.21
N VAL A 364 13.67 2.84 21.11
CA VAL A 364 14.88 3.30 20.40
C VAL A 364 14.68 4.76 19.98
N GLY A 365 13.51 5.11 19.44
CA GLY A 365 13.14 6.49 19.11
C GLY A 365 13.17 7.41 20.32
N ALA A 366 12.60 7.00 21.46
CA ALA A 366 12.59 7.79 22.69
C ALA A 366 14.01 8.10 23.20
N TYR A 367 14.91 7.12 23.18
CA TYR A 367 16.32 7.34 23.48
C TYR A 367 16.99 8.31 22.48
N CYS A 368 16.72 8.14 21.18
CA CYS A 368 17.27 9.01 20.14
C CYS A 368 16.77 10.47 20.28
N TRP A 369 15.47 10.68 20.54
CA TRP A 369 14.91 12.01 20.80
C TRP A 369 15.54 12.69 22.01
N SER A 370 15.92 11.91 23.01
CA SER A 370 16.60 12.37 24.22
C SER A 370 18.13 12.47 24.06
N MET A 371 18.65 12.34 22.83
CA MET A 371 20.09 12.36 22.49
C MET A 371 20.93 11.27 23.17
N ARG A 372 20.28 10.23 23.68
CA ARG A 372 20.92 9.09 24.37
C ARG A 372 21.19 7.93 23.37
N ILE A 373 21.97 8.19 22.34
CA ILE A 373 22.21 7.27 21.23
C ILE A 373 22.86 5.94 21.70
N ASN A 374 23.75 5.99 22.69
CA ASN A 374 24.38 4.78 23.23
C ASN A 374 23.35 3.82 23.88
N ASP A 375 22.33 4.38 24.54
CA ASP A 375 21.25 3.58 25.11
C ASP A 375 20.30 3.05 24.02
N ALA A 376 20.12 3.80 22.94
CA ALA A 376 19.44 3.30 21.77
C ALA A 376 20.16 2.07 21.17
N TYR A 377 21.48 2.09 21.08
CA TYR A 377 22.25 0.90 20.65
C TYR A 377 22.10 -0.27 21.61
N ARG A 378 22.13 -0.03 22.93
CA ARG A 378 21.88 -1.09 23.94
C ARG A 378 20.49 -1.71 23.74
N MET A 379 19.48 -0.91 23.44
CA MET A 379 18.13 -1.41 23.15
C MET A 379 18.08 -2.24 21.87
N MET A 380 18.82 -1.86 20.82
CA MET A 380 18.98 -2.67 19.61
C MET A 380 19.69 -4.00 19.89
N ASP A 381 20.62 -4.03 20.85
CA ASP A 381 21.27 -5.27 21.29
C ASP A 381 20.30 -6.15 22.10
N GLU A 382 19.43 -5.55 22.93
CA GLU A 382 18.34 -6.26 23.60
C GLU A 382 17.38 -6.90 22.59
N MET A 383 16.97 -6.18 21.55
CA MET A 383 16.16 -6.73 20.46
C MET A 383 16.78 -8.00 19.86
N ARG A 384 18.10 -7.99 19.63
CA ARG A 384 18.82 -9.17 19.09
C ARG A 384 18.79 -10.35 20.05
N LYS A 385 18.98 -10.10 21.36
CA LYS A 385 18.93 -11.13 22.40
C LYS A 385 17.55 -11.77 22.51
N CYS A 386 16.49 -10.99 22.29
CA CYS A 386 15.11 -11.47 22.28
C CYS A 386 14.71 -12.17 20.96
N GLY A 387 15.63 -12.33 19.99
CA GLY A 387 15.35 -13.01 18.72
C GLY A 387 14.55 -12.19 17.70
N ILE A 388 14.15 -10.94 18.01
CA ILE A 388 13.39 -10.07 17.10
C ILE A 388 14.32 -9.43 16.08
N GLY A 389 15.47 -8.93 16.53
CA GLY A 389 16.46 -8.22 15.72
C GLY A 389 16.01 -6.82 15.26
N PRO A 390 16.94 -5.86 15.14
CA PRO A 390 16.65 -4.57 14.51
C PRO A 390 16.30 -4.76 13.04
N ASN A 391 15.24 -4.12 12.58
CA ASN A 391 14.83 -4.09 11.19
C ASN A 391 15.23 -2.76 10.50
N SER A 392 14.95 -2.62 9.20
CA SER A 392 15.27 -1.40 8.43
C SER A 392 14.70 -0.14 9.11
N ARG A 393 13.49 -0.21 9.66
CA ARG A 393 12.87 0.92 10.38
C ARG A 393 13.65 1.31 11.64
N THR A 394 14.19 0.35 12.38
CA THR A 394 15.04 0.62 13.56
C THR A 394 16.27 1.43 13.16
N TYR A 395 16.92 1.02 12.06
CA TYR A 395 18.09 1.74 11.53
C TYR A 395 17.71 3.13 11.02
N ASP A 396 16.60 3.28 10.31
CA ASP A 396 16.12 4.58 9.81
C ASP A 396 15.91 5.58 10.94
N ILE A 397 15.38 5.13 12.10
CA ILE A 397 15.22 5.99 13.29
C ILE A 397 16.57 6.48 13.79
N VAL A 398 17.54 5.58 13.94
CA VAL A 398 18.89 5.95 14.43
C VAL A 398 19.58 6.87 13.43
N LEU A 399 19.56 6.55 12.13
CA LEU A 399 20.14 7.36 11.06
C LEU A 399 19.56 8.78 11.07
N HIS A 400 18.22 8.90 11.11
CA HIS A 400 17.57 10.21 11.14
C HIS A 400 18.05 11.09 12.31
N HIS A 401 18.18 10.50 13.49
CA HIS A 401 18.60 11.24 14.68
C HIS A 401 20.10 11.55 14.72
N LEU A 402 20.94 10.66 14.21
CA LEU A 402 22.38 10.95 14.04
C LEU A 402 22.60 12.11 13.08
N ILE A 403 21.89 12.12 11.96
CA ILE A 403 21.97 13.22 10.97
C ILE A 403 21.48 14.53 11.58
N LYS A 404 20.35 14.50 12.29
CA LYS A 404 19.83 15.68 12.99
C LYS A 404 20.77 16.21 14.08
N ALA A 405 21.60 15.33 14.66
CA ALA A 405 22.64 15.68 15.63
C ALA A 405 23.97 16.12 14.98
N GLY A 406 24.05 16.19 13.63
CA GLY A 406 25.28 16.52 12.90
C GLY A 406 26.35 15.41 12.89
N ARG A 407 25.99 14.17 13.36
CA ARG A 407 26.92 13.02 13.45
C ARG A 407 26.93 12.22 12.15
N THR A 408 27.29 12.88 11.05
CA THR A 408 27.15 12.34 9.68
C THR A 408 28.05 11.15 9.40
N GLU A 409 29.30 11.17 9.88
CA GLU A 409 30.25 10.05 9.74
C GLU A 409 29.73 8.78 10.44
N GLU A 410 29.17 8.95 11.61
CA GLU A 410 28.58 7.84 12.35
C GLU A 410 27.33 7.31 11.64
N ALA A 411 26.46 8.21 11.14
CA ALA A 411 25.29 7.82 10.36
C ALA A 411 25.72 7.00 9.12
N TYR A 412 26.74 7.43 8.40
CA TYR A 412 27.26 6.67 7.27
C TYR A 412 27.83 5.31 7.68
N SER A 413 28.55 5.24 8.81
CA SER A 413 29.05 3.98 9.38
C SER A 413 27.90 3.01 9.73
N VAL A 414 26.81 3.54 10.31
CA VAL A 414 25.59 2.76 10.62
C VAL A 414 24.93 2.24 9.34
N PHE A 415 24.80 3.07 8.31
CA PHE A 415 24.28 2.67 7.01
C PHE A 415 25.12 1.55 6.39
N LYS A 416 26.44 1.66 6.39
CA LYS A 416 27.34 0.61 5.87
C LYS A 416 27.21 -0.71 6.65
N ARG A 417 27.04 -0.66 7.96
CA ARG A 417 26.81 -1.86 8.79
C ARG A 417 25.47 -2.52 8.47
N MET A 418 24.42 -1.71 8.28
CA MET A 418 23.10 -2.18 7.90
C MET A 418 23.15 -2.91 6.55
N SER A 419 23.79 -2.32 5.55
CA SER A 419 23.88 -2.84 4.18
C SER A 419 24.60 -4.20 4.06
N ARG A 420 25.36 -4.58 5.08
CA ARG A 420 26.13 -5.84 5.12
C ARG A 420 25.41 -6.97 5.87
N LYS A 421 24.29 -6.69 6.55
CA LYS A 421 23.58 -7.68 7.37
C LYS A 421 22.36 -8.22 6.63
N PRO A 422 22.23 -9.55 6.46
CA PRO A 422 21.01 -10.15 5.91
C PRO A 422 19.78 -9.81 6.77
N GLY A 423 18.66 -9.49 6.10
CA GLY A 423 17.40 -9.15 6.78
C GLY A 423 17.28 -7.71 7.28
N THR A 424 18.30 -6.88 7.03
CA THR A 424 18.29 -5.45 7.35
C THR A 424 18.66 -4.59 6.15
N GLU A 425 18.33 -5.07 4.94
CA GLU A 425 18.66 -4.38 3.70
C GLU A 425 18.07 -2.97 3.68
N PRO A 426 18.84 -1.97 3.20
CA PRO A 426 18.36 -0.61 3.05
C PRO A 426 17.12 -0.55 2.14
N THR A 427 16.08 0.11 2.62
CA THR A 427 14.85 0.39 1.88
C THR A 427 14.94 1.71 1.12
N VAL A 428 13.93 2.01 0.30
CA VAL A 428 13.81 3.34 -0.36
C VAL A 428 13.92 4.46 0.68
N SER A 429 13.26 4.32 1.85
CA SER A 429 13.32 5.29 2.95
C SER A 429 14.74 5.47 3.49
N THR A 430 15.49 4.38 3.66
CA THR A 430 16.88 4.41 4.12
C THR A 430 17.76 5.18 3.14
N TYR A 431 17.65 4.86 1.84
CA TYR A 431 18.40 5.55 0.80
C TYR A 431 18.03 7.04 0.71
N GLU A 432 16.73 7.38 0.84
CA GLU A 432 16.28 8.77 0.88
C GLU A 432 16.94 9.55 2.02
N ILE A 433 16.99 8.97 3.22
CA ILE A 433 17.61 9.58 4.40
C ILE A 433 19.10 9.85 4.14
N VAL A 434 19.83 8.89 3.58
CA VAL A 434 21.28 8.97 3.37
C VAL A 434 21.64 9.90 2.18
N VAL A 435 20.91 9.82 1.08
CA VAL A 435 21.10 10.73 -0.08
C VAL A 435 20.85 12.16 0.36
N ARG A 436 19.76 12.42 1.07
CA ARG A 436 19.44 13.75 1.60
C ARG A 436 20.50 14.27 2.57
N MET A 437 21.07 13.40 3.41
CA MET A 437 22.18 13.75 4.29
C MET A 437 23.37 14.29 3.51
N PHE A 438 23.81 13.57 2.48
CA PHE A 438 24.96 13.98 1.68
C PHE A 438 24.67 15.25 0.88
N CYS A 439 23.45 15.39 0.34
CA CYS A 439 23.03 16.61 -0.34
C CYS A 439 23.08 17.84 0.57
N TYR A 440 22.58 17.73 1.81
CA TYR A 440 22.59 18.87 2.76
C TYR A 440 23.98 19.21 3.31
N ASN A 441 24.92 18.29 3.25
CA ASN A 441 26.31 18.51 3.64
C ASN A 441 27.23 18.93 2.49
N ALA A 442 26.66 19.31 1.35
CA ALA A 442 27.42 19.67 0.14
C ALA A 442 28.39 18.55 -0.33
N GLN A 443 28.02 17.29 -0.11
CA GLN A 443 28.77 16.10 -0.53
C GLN A 443 28.04 15.36 -1.65
N VAL A 444 27.71 16.07 -2.73
CA VAL A 444 26.85 15.56 -3.78
C VAL A 444 27.46 14.36 -4.50
N ASP A 445 28.79 14.28 -4.63
CA ASP A 445 29.49 13.12 -5.21
C ASP A 445 29.22 11.82 -4.39
N MET A 446 29.15 11.95 -3.08
CA MET A 446 28.75 10.82 -2.22
C MET A 446 27.28 10.49 -2.39
N ALA A 447 26.40 11.48 -2.55
CA ALA A 447 24.98 11.25 -2.83
C ALA A 447 24.79 10.48 -4.14
N MET A 448 25.54 10.84 -5.20
CA MET A 448 25.52 10.12 -6.49
C MET A 448 26.01 8.68 -6.36
N ARG A 449 27.09 8.43 -5.59
CA ARG A 449 27.57 7.05 -5.33
C ARG A 449 26.54 6.19 -4.61
N ILE A 450 25.84 6.76 -3.61
CA ILE A 450 24.74 6.05 -2.89
C ILE A 450 23.56 5.81 -3.83
N TRP A 451 23.27 6.74 -4.72
CA TRP A 451 22.25 6.59 -5.75
C TRP A 451 22.54 5.43 -6.69
N ASP A 452 23.77 5.31 -7.16
CA ASP A 452 24.19 4.21 -8.02
C ASP A 452 24.17 2.87 -7.28
N GLU A 453 24.60 2.85 -6.00
CA GLU A 453 24.47 1.65 -5.13
C GLU A 453 23.01 1.21 -4.99
N MET A 454 22.09 2.15 -4.78
CA MET A 454 20.67 1.89 -4.67
C MET A 454 20.11 1.24 -5.95
N LYS A 455 20.42 1.82 -7.10
CA LYS A 455 19.98 1.31 -8.42
C LYS A 455 20.58 -0.07 -8.72
N ALA A 456 21.84 -0.28 -8.41
CA ALA A 456 22.51 -1.58 -8.56
C ALA A 456 21.84 -2.70 -7.73
N ARG A 457 21.20 -2.34 -6.62
CA ARG A 457 20.40 -3.27 -5.79
C ARG A 457 18.94 -3.42 -6.26
N GLY A 458 18.56 -2.80 -7.36
CA GLY A 458 17.19 -2.85 -7.88
C GLY A 458 16.18 -1.98 -7.13
N VAL A 459 16.64 -1.08 -6.24
CA VAL A 459 15.76 -0.14 -5.54
C VAL A 459 15.53 1.08 -6.42
N LEU A 460 14.26 1.35 -6.77
CA LEU A 460 13.90 2.45 -7.65
C LEU A 460 13.79 3.77 -6.87
N PRO A 461 14.38 4.87 -7.39
CA PRO A 461 14.26 6.19 -6.79
C PRO A 461 12.83 6.71 -6.85
N VAL A 462 12.42 7.49 -5.83
CA VAL A 462 11.13 8.17 -5.79
C VAL A 462 11.26 9.67 -6.10
N MET A 463 10.14 10.31 -6.43
CA MET A 463 10.10 11.73 -6.84
C MET A 463 10.86 12.66 -5.88
N HIS A 464 10.70 12.47 -4.57
CA HIS A 464 11.37 13.32 -3.57
C HIS A 464 12.89 13.21 -3.60
N MET A 465 13.41 12.02 -3.88
CA MET A 465 14.86 11.78 -3.99
C MET A 465 15.43 12.51 -5.19
N TYR A 466 14.76 12.41 -6.36
CA TYR A 466 15.14 13.20 -7.56
C TYR A 466 15.15 14.69 -7.26
N SER A 467 14.08 15.20 -6.61
CA SER A 467 13.99 16.63 -6.30
C SER A 467 15.13 17.10 -5.38
N THR A 468 15.49 16.31 -4.38
CA THR A 468 16.60 16.62 -3.47
C THR A 468 17.94 16.63 -4.21
N LEU A 469 18.24 15.58 -4.98
CA LEU A 469 19.51 15.45 -5.67
C LEU A 469 19.69 16.52 -6.76
N ILE A 470 18.66 16.74 -7.58
CA ILE A 470 18.71 17.74 -8.66
C ILE A 470 18.89 19.15 -8.11
N ASN A 471 18.12 19.53 -7.07
CA ASN A 471 18.29 20.85 -6.44
C ASN A 471 19.71 21.01 -5.87
N SER A 472 20.26 19.97 -5.24
CA SER A 472 21.61 20.01 -4.69
C SER A 472 22.68 20.14 -5.78
N LEU A 473 22.51 19.43 -6.90
CA LEU A 473 23.39 19.55 -8.08
C LEU A 473 23.33 20.95 -8.69
N CYS A 474 22.14 21.56 -8.78
CA CYS A 474 22.01 22.95 -9.23
C CYS A 474 22.71 23.94 -8.29
N HIS A 475 22.72 23.68 -6.95
CA HIS A 475 23.42 24.56 -6.00
C HIS A 475 24.94 24.42 -6.05
N GLU A 476 25.46 23.32 -6.56
CA GLU A 476 26.89 23.07 -6.72
C GLU A 476 27.36 23.26 -8.18
N ASP A 477 26.55 23.95 -9.02
CA ASP A 477 26.80 24.24 -10.43
C ASP A 477 27.12 23.01 -11.30
N LYS A 478 26.71 21.80 -10.84
CA LYS A 478 26.83 20.54 -11.59
C LYS A 478 25.61 20.32 -12.50
N LEU A 479 25.41 21.26 -13.45
CA LEU A 479 24.19 21.32 -14.24
C LEU A 479 24.02 20.14 -15.22
N ASP A 480 25.12 19.60 -15.76
CA ASP A 480 25.06 18.42 -16.63
C ASP A 480 24.52 17.20 -15.90
N ASP A 481 24.97 16.94 -14.67
CA ASP A 481 24.43 15.86 -13.84
C ASP A 481 22.98 16.15 -13.42
N ALA A 482 22.65 17.40 -13.10
CA ALA A 482 21.27 17.79 -12.79
C ALA A 482 20.32 17.49 -13.98
N CYS A 483 20.73 17.83 -15.20
CA CYS A 483 19.99 17.51 -16.43
C CYS A 483 19.87 16.00 -16.66
N LYS A 484 20.94 15.24 -16.44
CA LYS A 484 20.96 13.79 -16.54
C LYS A 484 19.93 13.14 -15.61
N TYR A 485 19.93 13.49 -14.32
CA TYR A 485 18.96 12.94 -13.36
C TYR A 485 17.54 13.43 -13.61
N PHE A 486 17.37 14.66 -14.06
CA PHE A 486 16.07 15.18 -14.47
C PHE A 486 15.52 14.41 -15.68
N GLN A 487 16.37 14.12 -16.67
CA GLN A 487 16.02 13.31 -17.83
C GLN A 487 15.65 11.89 -17.41
N GLU A 488 16.46 11.25 -16.55
CA GLU A 488 16.17 9.91 -16.00
C GLU A 488 14.79 9.87 -15.33
N MET A 489 14.46 10.90 -14.53
CA MET A 489 13.15 11.05 -13.89
C MET A 489 12.00 11.06 -14.91
N LEU A 490 12.17 11.78 -16.03
CA LEU A 490 11.18 11.84 -17.12
C LEU A 490 11.04 10.49 -17.83
N ASP A 491 12.17 9.82 -18.12
CA ASP A 491 12.20 8.56 -18.88
C ASP A 491 11.51 7.40 -18.15
N ILE A 492 11.58 7.39 -16.80
CA ILE A 492 10.81 6.43 -15.98
C ILE A 492 9.37 6.87 -15.74
N GLY A 493 8.94 8.01 -16.31
CA GLY A 493 7.55 8.48 -16.26
C GLY A 493 7.17 9.24 -14.98
N ILE A 494 8.12 9.64 -14.14
CA ILE A 494 7.84 10.45 -12.95
C ILE A 494 7.68 11.91 -13.38
N ARG A 495 6.53 12.49 -13.04
CA ARG A 495 6.23 13.91 -13.32
C ARG A 495 6.95 14.83 -12.33
N PRO A 496 7.79 15.74 -12.79
CA PRO A 496 8.47 16.68 -11.90
C PRO A 496 7.49 17.67 -11.27
N PRO A 497 7.70 18.07 -9.99
CA PRO A 497 7.05 19.24 -9.42
C PRO A 497 7.38 20.49 -10.24
N GLY A 498 6.41 21.41 -10.38
CA GLY A 498 6.63 22.64 -11.16
C GLY A 498 7.82 23.47 -10.65
N GLN A 499 8.00 23.55 -9.34
CA GLN A 499 9.11 24.28 -8.71
C GLN A 499 10.48 23.67 -9.06
N LEU A 500 10.59 22.34 -9.12
CA LEU A 500 11.84 21.66 -9.48
C LEU A 500 12.31 22.07 -10.88
N PHE A 501 11.39 22.04 -11.86
CA PHE A 501 11.73 22.47 -13.21
C PHE A 501 12.03 23.97 -13.30
N SER A 502 11.31 24.81 -12.53
CA SER A 502 11.59 26.24 -12.49
C SER A 502 12.98 26.54 -11.95
N ASN A 503 13.41 25.85 -10.88
CA ASN A 503 14.75 26.01 -10.30
C ASN A 503 15.83 25.57 -11.30
N LEU A 504 15.69 24.37 -11.89
CA LEU A 504 16.65 23.88 -12.88
C LEU A 504 16.72 24.79 -14.13
N LYS A 505 15.56 25.27 -14.61
CA LYS A 505 15.49 26.17 -15.75
C LYS A 505 16.19 27.50 -15.47
N GLN A 506 16.06 28.02 -14.23
CA GLN A 506 16.73 29.25 -13.85
C GLN A 506 18.26 29.05 -13.84
N ALA A 507 18.73 27.99 -13.17
CA ALA A 507 20.16 27.66 -13.13
C ALA A 507 20.78 27.47 -14.54
N LEU A 508 20.06 26.79 -15.45
CA LEU A 508 20.49 26.61 -16.82
C LEU A 508 20.56 27.93 -17.60
N ARG A 509 19.69 28.89 -17.34
CA ARG A 509 19.72 30.22 -17.95
C ARG A 509 20.88 31.04 -17.44
N ASP A 510 21.15 30.98 -16.14
CA ASP A 510 22.24 31.73 -15.52
C ASP A 510 23.60 31.31 -16.09
N GLU A 511 23.74 30.04 -16.53
CA GLU A 511 24.93 29.48 -17.19
C GLU A 511 24.85 29.47 -18.75
N GLY A 512 23.82 30.11 -19.34
CA GLY A 512 23.70 30.23 -20.79
C GLY A 512 23.26 28.95 -21.53
N MET A 513 22.77 27.91 -20.81
CA MET A 513 22.34 26.63 -21.38
C MET A 513 20.83 26.63 -21.75
N GLU A 514 20.35 27.67 -22.45
CA GLU A 514 18.92 27.83 -22.75
C GLU A 514 18.37 26.74 -23.67
N GLU A 515 19.14 26.22 -24.61
CA GLU A 515 18.71 25.14 -25.52
C GLU A 515 18.35 23.88 -24.74
N THR A 516 19.16 23.51 -23.75
CA THR A 516 18.90 22.36 -22.88
C THR A 516 17.59 22.52 -22.10
N ALA A 517 17.32 23.73 -21.58
CA ALA A 517 16.08 24.03 -20.89
C ALA A 517 14.84 23.88 -21.80
N VAL A 518 14.94 24.27 -23.08
CA VAL A 518 13.86 24.12 -24.08
C VAL A 518 13.61 22.65 -24.38
N VAL A 519 14.65 21.83 -24.56
CA VAL A 519 14.53 20.39 -24.80
C VAL A 519 13.82 19.68 -23.63
N LEU A 520 14.20 20.00 -22.39
CA LEU A 520 13.57 19.44 -21.20
C LEU A 520 12.10 19.86 -21.06
N ALA A 521 11.76 21.12 -21.40
CA ALA A 521 10.38 21.59 -21.42
C ALA A 521 9.51 20.80 -22.40
N GLN A 522 10.00 20.56 -23.63
CA GLN A 522 9.28 19.77 -24.65
C GLN A 522 9.03 18.33 -24.18
N LYS A 523 9.98 17.71 -23.48
CA LYS A 523 9.82 16.36 -22.92
C LYS A 523 8.78 16.33 -21.81
N ILE A 524 8.72 17.34 -20.95
CA ILE A 524 7.67 17.47 -19.93
C ILE A 524 6.28 17.56 -20.58
N ASP A 525 6.14 18.37 -21.63
CA ASP A 525 4.86 18.53 -22.33
C ASP A 525 4.42 17.25 -23.04
N LYS A 526 5.36 16.47 -23.56
CA LYS A 526 5.08 15.14 -24.10
C LYS A 526 4.58 14.19 -23.02
N LEU A 527 5.18 14.20 -21.84
CA LEU A 527 4.76 13.40 -20.68
C LEU A 527 3.37 13.83 -20.14
N ARG A 528 3.02 15.11 -20.22
CA ARG A 528 1.68 15.61 -19.82
C ARG A 528 0.57 15.12 -20.75
N LYS A 529 0.88 14.92 -22.02
CA LYS A 529 -0.07 14.44 -23.04
C LYS A 529 -0.26 12.93 -23.04
N THR A 530 0.67 12.15 -22.45
CA THR A 530 0.55 10.69 -22.30
C THR A 530 -0.37 10.36 -21.10
N PRO A 531 -1.42 9.53 -21.29
CA PRO A 531 -2.25 9.07 -20.17
C PRO A 531 -1.40 8.25 -19.19
N LEU A 532 -1.60 8.46 -17.89
CA LEU A 532 -0.92 7.71 -16.83
C LEU A 532 -1.30 6.23 -16.93
N VAL A 533 -0.37 5.41 -17.38
CA VAL A 533 -0.45 3.95 -17.23
C VAL A 533 0.11 3.64 -15.84
N ASP A 534 -0.75 3.17 -14.94
CA ASP A 534 -0.34 2.69 -13.63
C ASP A 534 0.52 1.43 -13.84
N ARG A 535 1.85 1.60 -13.81
CA ARG A 535 2.76 0.47 -13.61
C ARG A 535 2.66 0.16 -12.13
N GLY A 536 1.88 -0.87 -11.79
CA GLY A 536 1.67 -1.31 -10.42
C GLY A 536 2.99 -1.45 -9.65
N GLN A 537 3.07 -0.69 -8.58
CA GLN A 537 3.97 -0.93 -7.44
C GLN A 537 3.19 -1.65 -6.35
#